data_3a27d32421bdc5c923d208151ea63fce
#
_entry.id   3a27d32421bdc5c923d208151ea63fce
#
_cell.length_a   1.000
_cell.length_b   1.000
_cell.length_c   1.000
_cell.angle_alpha   90.00
_cell.angle_beta   90.00
_cell.angle_gamma   90.00
#
_symmetry.space_group_name_H-M   'P 1'
#
loop_
_entity.id
_entity.type
_entity.pdbx_description
1 polymer ?
#
loop_
_entity_poly.entity_id
_entity_poly.type
_entity_poly.pdbx_seq_one_letter_code
_entity_poly.pdbx_strand_id
1 'polypeptide(L)'
;MHDGAARIPAARGGRVRRMALAVLVASGAGCGMAWAQDTSPPAVHPPLTPTRDVQVDYDVQPDGVPEPKKVRTWFAYNGGLMRIDSPQGMGETILNRMNRQVTIIINPQKIYSQLDARYGIRNPFLLDLSMSFSRKGTSSVAGVSCTEWDVRTDQGTAVACVTDDGVILREIGVDGDGLKGRLEATHVSYEPIADSMFQPPADYRRVDPPPPPGSPSATPKTSEQK
;
A
#
# COMPACT_ATOMS: atom_id res chain seq x y z
N MET A 1 -54.42 -49.91 15.71
CA MET A 1 -54.56 -51.23 15.08
C MET A 1 -53.17 -51.77 14.79
N HIS A 2 -52.88 -52.90 15.45
CA HIS A 2 -51.76 -53.85 15.31
C HIS A 2 -50.39 -53.35 15.71
N ASP A 3 -49.88 -53.51 16.86
CA ASP A 3 -49.47 -54.74 17.61
C ASP A 3 -48.55 -55.69 16.86
N GLY A 4 -47.36 -55.90 17.43
CA GLY A 4 -46.39 -56.86 16.96
C GLY A 4 -45.13 -56.92 17.85
N ALA A 5 -45.34 -57.38 19.08
CA ALA A 5 -44.28 -57.82 19.99
C ALA A 5 -43.82 -59.25 19.65
N ALA A 6 -42.54 -59.56 19.71
CA ALA A 6 -42.02 -60.92 19.95
C ALA A 6 -40.53 -60.83 20.34
N ARG A 7 -40.22 -61.01 21.56
CA ARG A 7 -39.82 -62.21 22.33
C ARG A 7 -38.34 -62.62 22.11
N ILE A 8 -37.62 -62.46 23.22
CA ILE A 8 -36.32 -63.05 23.58
C ILE A 8 -36.42 -64.58 23.70
N PRO A 9 -35.32 -65.32 23.49
CA PRO A 9 -34.98 -66.31 24.50
C PRO A 9 -33.53 -66.19 25.02
N ALA A 10 -33.48 -66.43 26.31
CA ALA A 10 -32.24 -66.65 27.06
C ALA A 10 -31.77 -68.11 26.87
N ALA A 11 -30.50 -68.39 26.99
CA ALA A 11 -29.91 -69.24 27.98
C ALA A 11 -28.54 -69.85 27.66
N ARG A 12 -27.78 -69.95 28.69
CA ARG A 12 -26.71 -70.91 29.10
C ARG A 12 -25.30 -70.57 28.63
N GLY A 13 -24.40 -70.19 29.50
CA GLY A 13 -23.90 -70.95 30.65
C GLY A 13 -22.63 -71.71 30.19
N GLY A 14 -21.42 -71.15 30.41
CA GLY A 14 -20.19 -71.85 30.20
C GLY A 14 -19.07 -71.16 31.01
N ARG A 15 -18.69 -71.86 32.08
CA ARG A 15 -17.58 -71.54 32.96
C ARG A 15 -16.21 -71.70 32.28
N VAL A 16 -15.22 -70.96 32.82
CA VAL A 16 -13.78 -71.35 32.98
C VAL A 16 -12.82 -70.70 31.94
N ARG A 17 -12.05 -69.75 32.32
CA ARG A 17 -10.65 -69.87 32.74
C ARG A 17 -10.03 -68.47 32.95
N ARG A 18 -9.57 -68.28 34.16
CA ARG A 18 -8.72 -67.14 34.51
C ARG A 18 -7.40 -67.27 33.71
N MET A 19 -7.16 -66.36 32.84
CA MET A 19 -5.83 -66.08 32.32
C MET A 19 -5.58 -64.60 32.61
N ALA A 20 -4.64 -64.36 33.49
CA ALA A 20 -4.10 -63.04 33.75
C ALA A 20 -3.37 -62.54 32.53
N LEU A 21 -3.92 -61.51 31.91
CA LEU A 21 -3.21 -60.79 30.84
C LEU A 21 -2.74 -59.47 31.43
N ALA A 22 -1.43 -59.33 31.48
CA ALA A 22 -0.74 -58.12 31.89
C ALA A 22 -1.10 -56.99 30.90
N VAL A 23 -1.78 -55.93 31.39
CA VAL A 23 -2.02 -54.71 30.62
C VAL A 23 -0.75 -53.88 30.65
N LEU A 24 -0.02 -53.93 29.57
CA LEU A 24 1.05 -52.97 29.27
C LEU A 24 0.38 -51.60 28.96
N VAL A 25 0.47 -50.69 29.92
CA VAL A 25 0.12 -49.29 29.72
C VAL A 25 1.18 -48.66 28.86
N ALA A 26 0.99 -48.59 27.55
CA ALA A 26 1.81 -47.81 26.67
C ALA A 26 1.46 -46.31 26.90
N SER A 27 2.33 -45.64 27.67
CA SER A 27 2.31 -44.17 27.80
C SER A 27 2.62 -43.54 26.43
N GLY A 28 1.60 -43.22 25.65
CA GLY A 28 1.72 -42.44 24.45
C GLY A 28 2.11 -41.01 24.81
N ALA A 29 3.40 -40.66 24.63
CA ALA A 29 3.85 -39.27 24.63
C ALA A 29 3.22 -38.58 23.41
N GLY A 30 2.11 -37.89 23.63
CA GLY A 30 1.52 -36.98 22.66
C GLY A 30 2.45 -35.80 22.42
N CYS A 31 3.20 -35.80 21.32
CA CYS A 31 3.84 -34.61 20.81
C CYS A 31 2.77 -33.59 20.45
N GLY A 32 2.40 -32.72 21.39
CA GLY A 32 1.64 -31.52 21.13
C GLY A 32 2.48 -30.65 20.18
N MET A 33 2.07 -30.54 18.92
CA MET A 33 2.58 -29.50 18.01
C MET A 33 2.16 -28.15 18.61
N ALA A 34 3.05 -27.51 19.35
CA ALA A 34 2.91 -26.12 19.71
C ALA A 34 2.98 -25.31 18.40
N TRP A 35 1.88 -24.76 17.99
CA TRP A 35 1.86 -23.73 16.95
C TRP A 35 2.66 -22.56 17.52
N ALA A 36 3.86 -22.34 17.02
CA ALA A 36 4.62 -21.14 17.29
C ALA A 36 3.79 -19.98 16.75
N GLN A 37 3.18 -19.21 17.62
CA GLN A 37 2.63 -17.89 17.27
C GLN A 37 3.84 -17.06 16.90
N ASP A 38 3.88 -16.61 15.67
CA ASP A 38 4.88 -15.68 15.16
C ASP A 38 4.69 -14.35 15.89
N THR A 39 5.33 -14.20 17.04
CA THR A 39 5.35 -12.97 17.83
C THR A 39 6.45 -12.07 17.28
N SER A 40 6.36 -11.72 15.99
CA SER A 40 7.17 -10.62 15.47
C SER A 40 6.89 -9.37 16.30
N PRO A 41 7.92 -8.66 16.80
CA PRO A 41 7.69 -7.41 17.51
C PRO A 41 6.87 -6.47 16.62
N PRO A 42 5.96 -5.66 17.20
CA PRO A 42 5.15 -4.74 16.41
C PRO A 42 6.07 -3.84 15.57
N ALA A 43 5.74 -3.66 14.30
CA ALA A 43 6.52 -2.84 13.40
C ALA A 43 6.73 -1.44 14.00
N VAL A 44 7.97 -0.96 13.95
CA VAL A 44 8.36 0.36 14.46
C VAL A 44 7.78 1.48 13.57
N HIS A 45 7.36 1.14 12.36
CA HIS A 45 6.75 2.03 11.37
C HIS A 45 5.70 1.28 10.54
N PRO A 46 4.75 1.99 9.89
CA PRO A 46 3.85 1.37 8.91
C PRO A 46 4.62 0.90 7.67
N PRO A 47 4.02 0.08 6.80
CA PRO A 47 4.55 -0.12 5.46
C PRO A 47 4.72 1.25 4.77
N LEU A 48 5.88 1.47 4.14
CA LEU A 48 6.24 2.78 3.58
C LEU A 48 5.62 3.04 2.21
N THR A 49 5.13 1.98 1.57
CA THR A 49 4.48 2.00 0.26
C THR A 49 3.46 0.89 0.18
N PRO A 50 2.43 1.02 -0.67
CA PRO A 50 1.49 -0.07 -0.91
C PRO A 50 2.18 -1.35 -1.38
N THR A 51 1.82 -2.48 -0.79
CA THR A 51 2.40 -3.79 -1.08
C THR A 51 1.65 -4.58 -2.14
N ARG A 52 0.59 -4.01 -2.71
CA ARG A 52 -0.21 -4.58 -3.80
C ARG A 52 -0.77 -3.49 -4.69
N ASP A 53 -1.33 -3.87 -5.81
CA ASP A 53 -1.99 -2.95 -6.72
C ASP A 53 -3.18 -2.30 -6.03
N VAL A 54 -3.24 -0.97 -6.11
CA VAL A 54 -4.32 -0.18 -5.52
C VAL A 54 -4.51 1.15 -6.24
N GLN A 55 -5.77 1.50 -6.50
CA GLN A 55 -6.19 2.84 -6.91
C GLN A 55 -6.83 3.55 -5.74
N VAL A 56 -6.51 4.82 -5.56
CA VAL A 56 -7.12 5.66 -4.52
C VAL A 56 -7.51 7.01 -5.09
N ASP A 57 -8.75 7.42 -4.83
CA ASP A 57 -9.24 8.77 -5.09
C ASP A 57 -9.13 9.58 -3.79
N TYR A 58 -8.52 10.75 -3.87
CA TYR A 58 -8.28 11.62 -2.73
C TYR A 58 -8.93 12.99 -2.87
N ASP A 59 -9.31 13.54 -1.74
CA ASP A 59 -9.46 14.97 -1.51
C ASP A 59 -8.17 15.50 -0.89
N VAL A 60 -7.49 16.42 -1.60
CA VAL A 60 -6.25 17.07 -1.16
C VAL A 60 -6.52 18.55 -0.95
N GLN A 61 -6.36 19.02 0.28
CA GLN A 61 -6.64 20.40 0.65
C GLN A 61 -5.45 21.03 1.39
N PRO A 62 -4.56 21.75 0.69
CA PRO A 62 -3.54 22.56 1.34
C PRO A 62 -4.17 23.65 2.22
N ASP A 63 -3.47 24.04 3.30
CA ASP A 63 -3.91 25.13 4.16
C ASP A 63 -4.09 26.43 3.34
N GLY A 64 -5.17 27.16 3.62
CA GLY A 64 -5.49 28.40 2.92
C GLY A 64 -6.19 28.19 1.57
N VAL A 65 -6.36 26.96 1.10
CA VAL A 65 -7.15 26.65 -0.10
C VAL A 65 -8.59 26.35 0.32
N PRO A 66 -9.60 27.05 -0.19
CA PRO A 66 -10.98 26.94 0.32
C PRO A 66 -11.64 25.59 -0.04
N GLU A 67 -11.26 24.99 -1.16
CA GLU A 67 -11.85 23.75 -1.64
C GLU A 67 -10.80 22.66 -1.90
N PRO A 68 -11.09 21.39 -1.55
CA PRO A 68 -10.19 20.31 -1.85
C PRO A 68 -10.07 20.06 -3.35
N LYS A 69 -8.92 19.63 -3.79
CA LYS A 69 -8.66 19.18 -5.16
C LYS A 69 -8.78 17.66 -5.21
N LYS A 70 -9.47 17.15 -6.22
CA LYS A 70 -9.58 15.72 -6.49
C LYS A 70 -8.31 15.25 -7.17
N VAL A 71 -7.65 14.27 -6.55
CA VAL A 71 -6.44 13.63 -7.06
C VAL A 71 -6.67 12.13 -7.08
N ARG A 72 -6.25 11.47 -8.14
CA ARG A 72 -6.29 10.01 -8.25
C ARG A 72 -4.87 9.46 -8.31
N THR A 73 -4.64 8.39 -7.56
CA THR A 73 -3.34 7.70 -7.57
C THR A 73 -3.51 6.23 -7.88
N TRP A 74 -2.50 5.65 -8.50
CA TRP A 74 -2.38 4.21 -8.67
C TRP A 74 -1.01 3.75 -8.20
N PHE A 75 -0.96 2.60 -7.56
CA PHE A 75 0.26 1.94 -7.14
C PHE A 75 0.27 0.51 -7.67
N ALA A 76 1.41 0.08 -8.19
CA ALA A 76 1.63 -1.28 -8.64
C ALA A 76 3.05 -1.77 -8.29
N TYR A 77 3.27 -3.07 -8.43
CA TYR A 77 4.57 -3.72 -8.18
C TYR A 77 5.15 -3.41 -6.78
N ASN A 78 4.34 -3.62 -5.74
CA ASN A 78 4.72 -3.32 -4.34
C ASN A 78 5.18 -1.86 -4.18
N GLY A 79 4.47 -0.91 -4.78
CA GLY A 79 4.83 0.50 -4.75
C GLY A 79 6.05 0.87 -5.59
N GLY A 80 6.55 -0.05 -6.43
CA GLY A 80 7.64 0.23 -7.39
C GLY A 80 7.22 1.19 -8.49
N LEU A 81 5.94 1.16 -8.86
CA LEU A 81 5.31 2.10 -9.78
C LEU A 81 4.23 2.88 -9.06
N MET A 82 4.16 4.17 -9.33
CA MET A 82 3.12 5.06 -8.88
C MET A 82 2.72 6.01 -9.99
N ARG A 83 1.43 6.27 -10.15
CA ARG A 83 0.89 7.32 -11.02
C ARG A 83 0.01 8.24 -10.20
N ILE A 84 0.09 9.52 -10.48
CA ILE A 84 -0.73 10.58 -9.90
C ILE A 84 -1.37 11.34 -11.04
N ASP A 85 -2.69 11.39 -11.08
CA ASP A 85 -3.43 12.23 -12.03
C ASP A 85 -3.73 13.58 -11.40
N SER A 86 -3.32 14.63 -12.07
CA SER A 86 -3.61 16.00 -11.67
C SER A 86 -5.10 16.31 -11.80
N PRO A 87 -5.63 17.22 -10.98
CA PRO A 87 -7.01 17.68 -11.11
C PRO A 87 -7.34 18.12 -12.53
N GLN A 88 -8.57 17.85 -12.96
CA GLN A 88 -9.11 18.28 -14.27
C GLN A 88 -8.38 17.71 -15.50
N GLY A 89 -7.59 16.63 -15.32
CA GLY A 89 -6.92 15.96 -16.43
C GLY A 89 -5.81 16.80 -17.08
N MET A 90 -5.23 17.75 -16.35
CA MET A 90 -4.16 18.63 -16.88
C MET A 90 -2.87 17.86 -17.15
N GLY A 91 -2.64 16.76 -16.48
CA GLY A 91 -1.48 15.92 -16.70
C GLY A 91 -1.33 14.84 -15.65
N GLU A 92 -0.33 14.01 -15.81
CA GLU A 92 0.00 12.94 -14.88
C GLU A 92 1.48 12.97 -14.50
N THR A 93 1.77 12.48 -13.32
CA THR A 93 3.13 12.19 -12.88
C THR A 93 3.26 10.69 -12.65
N ILE A 94 4.20 10.05 -13.34
CA ILE A 94 4.51 8.63 -13.17
C ILE A 94 5.87 8.51 -12.52
N LEU A 95 5.91 7.83 -11.37
CA LEU A 95 7.12 7.50 -10.65
C LEU A 95 7.46 6.04 -10.88
N ASN A 96 8.63 5.79 -11.45
CA ASN A 96 9.21 4.45 -11.49
C ASN A 96 10.41 4.42 -10.53
N ARG A 97 10.17 3.84 -9.35
CA ARG A 97 11.17 3.78 -8.28
C ARG A 97 12.25 2.73 -8.57
N MET A 98 11.94 1.73 -9.38
CA MET A 98 12.88 0.66 -9.74
C MET A 98 14.04 1.18 -10.59
N ASN A 99 13.75 2.08 -11.54
CA ASN A 99 14.76 2.72 -12.38
C ASN A 99 15.04 4.19 -12.04
N ARG A 100 14.45 4.69 -10.94
CA ARG A 100 14.58 6.06 -10.43
C ARG A 100 14.22 7.11 -11.48
N GLN A 101 13.10 6.92 -12.15
CA GLN A 101 12.62 7.81 -13.20
C GLN A 101 11.29 8.44 -12.81
N VAL A 102 11.15 9.73 -13.10
CA VAL A 102 9.90 10.47 -13.08
C VAL A 102 9.52 10.83 -14.49
N THR A 103 8.29 10.51 -14.89
CA THR A 103 7.71 10.97 -16.15
C THR A 103 6.62 11.99 -15.82
N ILE A 104 6.74 13.19 -16.37
CA ILE A 104 5.73 14.26 -16.27
C ILE A 104 5.04 14.36 -17.61
N ILE A 105 3.73 14.24 -17.61
CA ILE A 105 2.85 14.27 -18.78
C ILE A 105 2.03 15.54 -18.73
N ILE A 106 1.93 16.25 -19.83
CA ILE A 106 1.14 17.49 -19.99
C ILE A 106 0.13 17.29 -21.11
N ASN A 107 -1.11 17.02 -20.73
CA ASN A 107 -2.17 16.60 -21.65
C ASN A 107 -2.56 17.66 -22.68
N PRO A 108 -2.75 18.96 -22.35
CA PRO A 108 -3.13 19.95 -23.33
C PRO A 108 -2.12 20.10 -24.48
N GLN A 109 -0.84 19.86 -24.24
CA GLN A 109 0.20 19.94 -25.26
C GLN A 109 0.57 18.58 -25.88
N LYS A 110 0.03 17.47 -25.36
CA LYS A 110 0.39 16.12 -25.77
C LYS A 110 1.90 15.87 -25.74
N ILE A 111 2.54 16.28 -24.65
CA ILE A 111 3.97 16.11 -24.43
C ILE A 111 4.25 15.42 -23.10
N TYR A 112 5.43 14.81 -23.00
CA TYR A 112 5.94 14.33 -21.73
C TYR A 112 7.45 14.54 -21.63
N SER A 113 7.95 14.65 -20.42
CA SER A 113 9.40 14.66 -20.15
C SER A 113 9.74 13.59 -19.11
N GLN A 114 10.98 13.13 -19.15
CA GLN A 114 11.52 12.14 -18.21
C GLN A 114 12.72 12.70 -17.49
N LEU A 115 12.70 12.60 -16.17
CA LEU A 115 13.74 13.10 -15.28
C LEU A 115 14.31 11.93 -14.48
N ASP A 116 15.60 12.03 -14.15
CA ASP A 116 16.25 11.10 -13.23
C ASP A 116 16.01 11.57 -11.78
N ALA A 117 15.43 10.72 -10.97
CA ALA A 117 15.12 10.99 -9.58
C ALA A 117 16.21 10.51 -8.62
N ARG A 118 17.49 10.79 -8.91
CA ARG A 118 18.66 10.33 -8.13
C ARG A 118 18.61 10.73 -6.65
N TYR A 119 17.97 11.83 -6.34
CA TYR A 119 17.90 12.38 -4.97
C TYR A 119 16.66 11.94 -4.20
N GLY A 120 15.93 10.94 -4.71
CA GLY A 120 14.66 10.52 -4.18
C GLY A 120 13.50 11.42 -4.65
N ILE A 121 12.28 10.94 -4.42
CA ILE A 121 11.07 11.70 -4.71
C ILE A 121 10.30 11.73 -3.41
N ARG A 122 10.27 12.88 -2.76
CA ARG A 122 9.30 13.12 -1.70
C ARG A 122 7.94 13.30 -2.35
N ASN A 123 6.93 12.80 -1.68
CA ASN A 123 5.58 12.77 -2.23
C ASN A 123 4.59 12.58 -1.08
N PRO A 124 3.50 13.36 -1.00
CA PRO A 124 2.55 13.28 0.10
C PRO A 124 1.79 11.94 0.18
N PHE A 125 1.90 11.11 -0.84
CA PHE A 125 1.26 9.78 -0.85
C PHE A 125 2.22 8.64 -0.46
N LEU A 126 3.46 8.95 -0.04
CA LEU A 126 4.49 7.97 0.32
C LEU A 126 5.15 8.34 1.65
N LEU A 127 5.47 7.31 2.42
CA LEU A 127 6.30 7.43 3.61
C LEU A 127 7.73 6.98 3.30
N ASP A 128 8.69 7.42 4.10
CA ASP A 128 10.09 7.00 3.96
C ASP A 128 10.78 6.82 5.33
N LEU A 129 11.97 6.20 5.31
CA LEU A 129 12.74 5.91 6.53
C LEU A 129 13.40 7.13 7.19
N SER A 130 13.36 8.30 6.56
CA SER A 130 13.82 9.55 7.20
C SER A 130 12.80 10.07 8.20
N MET A 131 11.56 9.56 8.14
CA MET A 131 10.48 9.91 9.05
C MET A 131 10.55 9.07 10.31
N SER A 132 10.10 9.63 11.43
CA SER A 132 9.87 8.88 12.67
C SER A 132 8.38 8.68 12.91
N PHE A 133 8.03 7.50 13.44
CA PHE A 133 6.66 7.07 13.58
C PHE A 133 6.35 6.69 15.03
N SER A 134 5.16 7.06 15.51
CA SER A 134 4.63 6.58 16.79
C SER A 134 3.18 6.13 16.58
N ARG A 135 2.91 4.87 16.89
CA ARG A 135 1.56 4.31 16.76
C ARG A 135 0.62 4.93 17.77
N LYS A 136 -0.59 5.34 17.34
CA LYS A 136 -1.64 5.90 18.20
C LYS A 136 -2.78 4.92 18.43
N GLY A 137 -3.45 4.50 17.36
CA GLY A 137 -4.66 3.71 17.46
C GLY A 137 -5.09 3.17 16.10
N THR A 138 -6.36 2.84 15.99
CA THR A 138 -6.97 2.37 14.75
C THR A 138 -8.14 3.28 14.38
N SER A 139 -8.39 3.43 13.08
CA SER A 139 -9.48 4.23 12.52
C SER A 139 -9.99 3.58 11.25
N SER A 140 -10.95 4.22 10.59
CA SER A 140 -11.45 3.80 9.27
C SER A 140 -11.70 5.04 8.42
N VAL A 141 -11.28 4.98 7.14
CA VAL A 141 -11.48 6.04 6.15
C VAL A 141 -11.94 5.40 4.85
N ALA A 142 -12.92 5.96 4.19
CA ALA A 142 -13.54 5.39 2.98
C ALA A 142 -13.98 3.91 3.13
N GLY A 143 -14.39 3.51 4.36
CA GLY A 143 -14.77 2.13 4.67
C GLY A 143 -13.61 1.14 4.85
N VAL A 144 -12.37 1.60 4.77
CA VAL A 144 -11.16 0.77 4.91
C VAL A 144 -10.50 1.05 6.26
N SER A 145 -10.14 0.00 6.99
CA SER A 145 -9.46 0.11 8.29
C SER A 145 -8.01 0.56 8.12
N CYS A 146 -7.52 1.35 9.06
CA CYS A 146 -6.14 1.83 9.10
C CYS A 146 -5.63 2.01 10.52
N THR A 147 -4.31 2.00 10.70
CA THR A 147 -3.64 2.38 11.93
C THR A 147 -3.26 3.86 11.86
N GLU A 148 -3.57 4.62 12.90
CA GLU A 148 -3.13 6.00 13.03
C GLU A 148 -1.72 6.07 13.59
N TRP A 149 -0.90 6.93 12.98
CA TRP A 149 0.49 7.18 13.33
C TRP A 149 0.74 8.68 13.48
N ASP A 150 1.43 9.07 14.54
CA ASP A 150 2.11 10.36 14.56
C ASP A 150 3.36 10.23 13.70
N VAL A 151 3.46 11.06 12.68
CA VAL A 151 4.58 11.12 11.74
C VAL A 151 5.34 12.40 11.97
N ARG A 152 6.66 12.31 12.11
CA ARG A 152 7.53 13.48 12.25
C ARG A 152 8.61 13.45 11.20
N THR A 153 8.78 14.58 10.53
CA THR A 153 9.80 14.83 9.52
C THR A 153 10.69 16.00 9.95
N ASP A 154 11.70 16.33 9.18
CA ASP A 154 12.49 17.56 9.31
C ASP A 154 11.66 18.82 8.99
N GLN A 155 10.53 18.69 8.31
CA GLN A 155 9.65 19.78 7.90
C GLN A 155 8.52 20.04 8.90
N GLY A 156 8.14 19.06 9.73
CA GLY A 156 7.05 19.20 10.67
C GLY A 156 6.46 17.87 11.14
N THR A 157 5.20 17.93 11.54
CA THR A 157 4.47 16.76 12.05
C THR A 157 3.12 16.61 11.39
N ALA A 158 2.71 15.36 11.18
CA ALA A 158 1.39 14.99 10.70
C ALA A 158 0.83 13.81 11.50
N VAL A 159 -0.48 13.58 11.38
CA VAL A 159 -1.13 12.34 11.76
C VAL A 159 -1.56 11.63 10.49
N ALA A 160 -1.01 10.46 10.24
CA ALA A 160 -1.34 9.64 9.08
C ALA A 160 -2.12 8.39 9.50
N CYS A 161 -3.20 8.04 8.77
CA CYS A 161 -3.91 6.77 8.88
C CYS A 161 -3.50 5.88 7.72
N VAL A 162 -2.78 4.80 8.03
CA VAL A 162 -2.14 3.93 7.04
C VAL A 162 -2.70 2.52 7.17
N THR A 163 -3.07 1.90 6.05
CA THR A 163 -3.54 0.51 6.02
C THR A 163 -2.41 -0.47 6.30
N ASP A 164 -2.73 -1.72 6.62
CA ASP A 164 -1.72 -2.77 6.83
C ASP A 164 -0.92 -3.08 5.56
N ASP A 165 -1.44 -2.75 4.39
CA ASP A 165 -0.77 -2.87 3.10
C ASP A 165 -0.12 -1.57 2.60
N GLY A 166 -0.06 -0.51 3.44
CA GLY A 166 0.75 0.68 3.20
C GLY A 166 0.07 1.82 2.44
N VAL A 167 -1.25 1.80 2.30
CA VAL A 167 -2.00 2.93 1.72
C VAL A 167 -2.22 4.01 2.77
N ILE A 168 -1.82 5.25 2.51
CA ILE A 168 -2.18 6.40 3.34
C ILE A 168 -3.61 6.77 3.01
N LEU A 169 -4.55 6.52 3.93
CA LEU A 169 -5.96 6.88 3.73
C LEU A 169 -6.29 8.29 4.17
N ARG A 170 -5.55 8.82 5.13
CA ARG A 170 -5.69 10.19 5.62
C ARG A 170 -4.37 10.68 6.17
N GLU A 171 -4.03 11.92 5.89
CA GLU A 171 -2.95 12.64 6.53
C GLU A 171 -3.39 14.07 6.84
N ILE A 172 -3.09 14.53 8.03
CA ILE A 172 -3.40 15.90 8.50
C ILE A 172 -2.17 16.46 9.21
N GLY A 173 -1.67 17.58 8.74
CA GLY A 173 -0.50 18.24 9.32
C GLY A 173 0.45 18.78 8.26
N VAL A 174 1.74 18.63 8.50
CA VAL A 174 2.80 19.00 7.57
C VAL A 174 3.35 17.71 6.95
N ASP A 175 3.22 17.56 5.64
CA ASP A 175 3.69 16.39 4.90
C ASP A 175 5.23 16.36 4.77
N GLY A 176 5.74 15.32 4.10
CA GLY A 176 7.17 15.14 3.86
C GLY A 176 7.81 16.24 2.99
N ASP A 177 7.01 16.98 2.22
CA ASP A 177 7.45 18.09 1.38
C ASP A 177 7.38 19.44 2.09
N GLY A 178 6.87 19.48 3.33
CA GLY A 178 6.71 20.70 4.13
C GLY A 178 5.42 21.46 3.84
N LEU A 179 4.50 20.88 3.07
CA LEU A 179 3.20 21.47 2.80
C LEU A 179 2.24 21.12 3.94
N LYS A 180 1.60 22.14 4.49
CA LYS A 180 0.59 21.95 5.51
C LYS A 180 -0.78 21.82 4.87
N GLY A 181 -1.55 20.82 5.33
CA GLY A 181 -2.87 20.58 4.79
C GLY A 181 -3.49 19.27 5.24
N ARG A 182 -4.41 18.80 4.43
CA ARG A 182 -5.14 17.56 4.63
C ARG A 182 -5.20 16.76 3.32
N LEU A 183 -5.00 15.48 3.44
CA LEU A 183 -5.22 14.46 2.41
C LEU A 183 -6.20 13.44 2.99
N GLU A 184 -7.24 13.07 2.23
CA GLU A 184 -8.19 12.05 2.66
C GLU A 184 -8.71 11.24 1.48
N ALA A 185 -8.59 9.91 1.58
CA ALA A 185 -9.15 8.98 0.61
C ALA A 185 -10.68 9.04 0.62
N THR A 186 -11.27 9.13 -0.55
CA THR A 186 -12.73 9.09 -0.77
C THR A 186 -13.18 7.76 -1.38
N HIS A 187 -12.27 7.06 -2.07
CA HIS A 187 -12.49 5.75 -2.65
C HIS A 187 -11.19 4.96 -2.74
N VAL A 188 -11.25 3.65 -2.50
CA VAL A 188 -10.11 2.72 -2.61
C VAL A 188 -10.56 1.50 -3.41
N SER A 189 -9.79 1.12 -4.42
CA SER A 189 -10.01 -0.08 -5.24
C SER A 189 -8.73 -0.89 -5.34
N TYR A 190 -8.86 -2.19 -5.17
CA TYR A 190 -7.75 -3.16 -5.25
C TYR A 190 -7.82 -4.03 -6.51
N GLU A 191 -8.45 -3.51 -7.56
CA GLU A 191 -8.48 -4.16 -8.85
C GLU A 191 -7.10 -4.18 -9.51
N PRO A 192 -6.77 -5.21 -10.32
CA PRO A 192 -5.53 -5.26 -11.07
C PRO A 192 -5.35 -4.03 -11.97
N ILE A 193 -4.14 -3.49 -12.01
CA ILE A 193 -3.81 -2.28 -12.78
C ILE A 193 -2.98 -2.68 -14.00
N ALA A 194 -3.41 -2.26 -15.19
CA ALA A 194 -2.68 -2.55 -16.42
C ALA A 194 -1.35 -1.76 -16.48
N ASP A 195 -0.29 -2.41 -16.94
CA ASP A 195 1.05 -1.80 -17.09
C ASP A 195 1.05 -0.52 -17.94
N SER A 196 0.13 -0.43 -18.91
CA SER A 196 -0.02 0.76 -19.75
C SER A 196 -0.41 2.01 -18.98
N MET A 197 -0.97 1.87 -17.77
CA MET A 197 -1.28 3.01 -16.89
C MET A 197 -0.01 3.76 -16.44
N PHE A 198 1.14 3.10 -16.45
CA PHE A 198 2.41 3.66 -16.02
C PHE A 198 3.32 4.03 -17.20
N GLN A 199 2.72 4.30 -18.35
CA GLN A 199 3.43 4.73 -19.57
C GLN A 199 2.78 5.99 -20.14
N PRO A 200 3.57 6.89 -20.77
CA PRO A 200 3.00 8.03 -21.50
C PRO A 200 2.18 7.51 -22.69
N PRO A 201 1.09 8.20 -23.06
CA PRO A 201 0.30 7.84 -24.24
C PRO A 201 1.17 7.79 -25.51
N ALA A 202 0.89 6.83 -26.38
CA ALA A 202 1.72 6.56 -27.57
C ALA A 202 1.73 7.73 -28.59
N ASP A 203 0.71 8.57 -28.57
CA ASP A 203 0.59 9.76 -29.45
C ASP A 203 1.21 11.03 -28.85
N TYR A 204 1.86 10.92 -27.66
CA TYR A 204 2.51 12.06 -27.02
C TYR A 204 3.99 12.13 -27.41
N ARG A 205 4.46 13.36 -27.57
CA ARG A 205 5.85 13.62 -27.95
C ARG A 205 6.72 13.82 -26.70
N ARG A 206 7.84 13.13 -26.66
CA ARG A 206 8.87 13.38 -25.65
C ARG A 206 9.53 14.73 -25.88
N VAL A 207 9.75 15.49 -24.81
CA VAL A 207 10.52 16.73 -24.79
C VAL A 207 11.62 16.63 -23.73
N ASP A 208 12.70 17.35 -23.91
CA ASP A 208 13.74 17.42 -22.89
C ASP A 208 13.21 18.15 -21.65
N PRO A 209 13.58 17.71 -20.44
CA PRO A 209 13.20 18.41 -19.24
C PRO A 209 13.80 19.82 -19.24
N PRO A 210 13.13 20.80 -18.63
CA PRO A 210 13.72 22.13 -18.48
C PRO A 210 15.02 22.03 -17.69
N PRO A 211 16.03 22.84 -18.03
CA PRO A 211 17.29 22.86 -17.30
C PRO A 211 17.03 23.18 -15.81
N PRO A 212 17.79 22.58 -14.88
CA PRO A 212 17.67 22.90 -13.46
C PRO A 212 17.80 24.40 -13.20
N PRO A 213 17.10 24.96 -12.22
CA PRO A 213 17.24 26.36 -11.84
C PRO A 213 18.71 26.69 -11.57
N GLY A 214 19.24 27.74 -12.23
CA GLY A 214 20.65 28.15 -12.08
C GLY A 214 21.63 27.51 -13.06
N SER A 215 21.22 26.61 -13.95
CA SER A 215 22.07 26.15 -15.05
C SER A 215 22.25 27.26 -16.09
N PRO A 216 23.48 27.52 -16.58
CA PRO A 216 23.66 28.49 -17.67
C PRO A 216 22.88 28.01 -18.89
N SER A 217 22.04 28.89 -19.45
CA SER A 217 21.31 28.61 -20.69
C SER A 217 22.31 28.21 -21.77
N ALA A 218 22.16 27.01 -22.33
CA ALA A 218 22.95 26.59 -23.48
C ALA A 218 22.66 27.56 -24.64
N THR A 219 23.60 28.41 -24.95
CA THR A 219 23.55 29.30 -26.13
C THR A 219 23.40 28.43 -27.38
N PRO A 220 22.46 28.70 -28.27
CA PRO A 220 22.34 27.95 -29.52
C PRO A 220 23.64 28.06 -30.28
N LYS A 221 24.30 26.94 -30.54
CA LYS A 221 25.42 26.92 -31.49
C LYS A 221 24.83 27.24 -32.86
N THR A 222 25.02 28.49 -33.31
CA THR A 222 24.82 28.86 -34.69
C THR A 222 25.79 28.03 -35.52
N SER A 223 25.29 27.08 -36.29
CA SER A 223 26.08 26.37 -37.29
C SER A 223 26.36 27.35 -38.41
N GLU A 224 27.55 27.96 -38.37
CA GLU A 224 28.12 28.67 -39.51
C GLU A 224 28.43 27.63 -40.58
N GLN A 225 27.57 27.56 -41.58
CA GLN A 225 27.88 26.87 -42.84
C GLN A 225 28.82 27.73 -43.64
N LYS A 226 30.02 27.20 -43.90
CA LYS A 226 30.95 27.69 -44.92
C LYS A 226 30.83 26.80 -46.15
#